data_f2496cb1730e74148fdaf88ca54ddb9f
#
_entry.id   f2496cb1730e74148fdaf88ca54ddb9f
#
_cell.length_a   1.000
_cell.length_b   1.000
_cell.length_c   1.000
_cell.angle_alpha   90.00
_cell.angle_beta   90.00
_cell.angle_gamma   90.00
#
_symmetry.space_group_name_H-M   'P 1'
#
loop_
_entity.id
_entity.type
_entity.pdbx_description
1 polymer ?
#
loop_
_entity_poly.entity_id
_entity_poly.type
_entity_poly.pdbx_seq_one_letter_code
_entity_poly.pdbx_strand_id
1 'polypeptide(L)'
;MRVSVCSLGEETNVRFLEQVKLAEQLGFHAFMHADEKWTRDPYVRVAAATRSSSRIGLGFCVTDPYTRHPALSAQACATLAELAPGRVRIVMGAGSHFETLPTISNPKPVKGIREGIELMRRLWTGERVTYDGEFVKFKAGKLDFDPQAVPRMYIASRSPLILALGGEIGEGVLIGSFATAPGIEYAKGHIQKGLTRAKRTWADIQLCSWVYVTILDREDEEIPENIKRGMSHAFWSSRKTMTEMVDKLSGDVTPEFRKFLHEAPHEWSPEVMADLRRLLPRGIFDSMSVVGTPAQVVARLKSLAAVGVQETIMWPFPKPGQEVEDLLIQLAHTVLPHVAERPKREGYRLVD
;
A
#
# COMPACT_ATOMS: atom_id res chain seq x y z
N MET A 1 14.32 8.25 5.94
CA MET A 1 13.22 7.29 5.74
C MET A 1 13.44 6.48 4.46
N ARG A 2 12.86 5.31 4.31
CA ARG A 2 12.88 4.53 3.06
C ARG A 2 11.86 5.11 2.08
N VAL A 3 12.18 5.09 0.78
CA VAL A 3 11.27 5.53 -0.28
C VAL A 3 11.12 4.40 -1.29
N SER A 4 9.90 3.97 -1.48
CA SER A 4 9.51 2.90 -2.40
C SER A 4 8.48 3.41 -3.41
N VAL A 5 8.29 2.69 -4.49
CA VAL A 5 7.28 3.00 -5.50
C VAL A 5 6.34 1.83 -5.73
N CYS A 6 5.16 2.10 -6.26
CA CYS A 6 4.15 1.10 -6.58
C CYS A 6 3.61 1.32 -7.99
N SER A 7 3.49 0.24 -8.79
CA SER A 7 2.81 0.21 -10.08
C SER A 7 1.40 -0.35 -9.94
N LEU A 8 0.47 0.15 -10.76
CA LEU A 8 -0.89 -0.37 -10.90
C LEU A 8 -1.02 -1.57 -11.85
N GLY A 9 -0.02 -1.82 -12.67
CA GLY A 9 -0.06 -2.90 -13.63
C GLY A 9 -0.69 -2.55 -14.98
N GLU A 10 -0.88 -1.28 -15.29
CA GLU A 10 -1.45 -0.80 -16.56
C GLU A 10 -0.45 -0.89 -17.71
N GLU A 11 0.85 -0.65 -17.44
CA GLU A 11 1.93 -0.69 -18.41
C GLU A 11 2.22 -2.11 -18.93
N THR A 12 2.86 -2.23 -20.10
CA THR A 12 3.27 -3.53 -20.65
C THR A 12 4.28 -4.25 -19.74
N ASN A 13 4.42 -5.58 -19.89
CA ASN A 13 5.39 -6.34 -19.08
C ASN A 13 6.84 -5.90 -19.31
N VAL A 14 7.18 -5.56 -20.55
CA VAL A 14 8.52 -5.05 -20.89
C VAL A 14 8.79 -3.76 -20.12
N ARG A 15 7.87 -2.81 -20.20
CA ARG A 15 7.99 -1.52 -19.53
C ARG A 15 8.03 -1.66 -18.01
N PHE A 16 7.20 -2.53 -17.44
CA PHE A 16 7.26 -2.84 -16.00
C PHE A 16 8.65 -3.29 -15.55
N LEU A 17 9.27 -4.22 -16.28
CA LEU A 17 10.61 -4.71 -15.94
C LEU A 17 11.69 -3.63 -16.11
N GLU A 18 11.54 -2.74 -17.08
CA GLU A 18 12.40 -1.56 -17.26
C GLU A 18 12.24 -0.57 -16.10
N GLN A 19 11.01 -0.32 -15.66
CA GLN A 19 10.74 0.53 -14.49
C GLN A 19 11.33 -0.06 -13.19
N VAL A 20 11.25 -1.38 -12.98
CA VAL A 20 11.89 -2.04 -11.83
C VAL A 20 13.41 -1.86 -11.85
N LYS A 21 14.06 -2.06 -13.02
CA LYS A 21 15.50 -1.82 -13.19
C LYS A 21 15.87 -0.36 -12.91
N LEU A 22 15.11 0.55 -13.49
CA LEU A 22 15.31 1.99 -13.32
C LEU A 22 15.20 2.38 -11.84
N ALA A 23 14.15 1.93 -11.16
CA ALA A 23 13.97 2.21 -9.73
C ALA A 23 15.11 1.67 -8.87
N GLU A 24 15.64 0.47 -9.19
CA GLU A 24 16.84 -0.08 -8.53
C GLU A 24 18.07 0.80 -8.77
N GLN A 25 18.30 1.25 -9.99
CA GLN A 25 19.43 2.13 -10.36
C GLN A 25 19.33 3.50 -9.68
N LEU A 26 18.12 4.03 -9.58
CA LEU A 26 17.82 5.32 -8.95
C LEU A 26 17.86 5.27 -7.40
N GLY A 27 17.97 4.08 -6.80
CA GLY A 27 18.12 3.92 -5.35
C GLY A 27 16.80 3.89 -4.55
N PHE A 28 15.68 3.60 -5.20
CA PHE A 28 14.44 3.31 -4.47
C PHE A 28 14.58 2.03 -3.66
N HIS A 29 13.91 1.99 -2.50
CA HIS A 29 14.02 0.87 -1.56
C HIS A 29 13.27 -0.38 -2.05
N ALA A 30 12.05 -0.21 -2.57
CA ALA A 30 11.26 -1.29 -3.14
C ALA A 30 10.44 -0.83 -4.35
N PHE A 31 10.13 -1.77 -5.25
CA PHE A 31 9.17 -1.63 -6.31
C PHE A 31 8.01 -2.60 -6.05
N MET A 32 6.87 -2.06 -5.64
CA MET A 32 5.69 -2.82 -5.31
C MET A 32 4.73 -2.88 -6.51
N HIS A 33 3.89 -3.90 -6.55
CA HIS A 33 2.84 -4.04 -7.56
C HIS A 33 1.48 -4.14 -6.89
N ALA A 34 0.52 -3.32 -7.32
CA ALA A 34 -0.85 -3.42 -6.85
C ALA A 34 -1.53 -4.67 -7.44
N ASP A 35 -2.30 -5.37 -6.60
CA ASP A 35 -3.18 -6.46 -7.04
C ASP A 35 -4.56 -5.88 -7.38
N GLU A 36 -4.57 -5.01 -8.39
CA GLU A 36 -5.80 -4.46 -8.97
C GLU A 36 -6.37 -5.47 -9.94
N LYS A 37 -7.62 -5.87 -9.71
CA LYS A 37 -8.29 -6.86 -10.57
C LYS A 37 -8.33 -6.34 -12.02
N TRP A 38 -8.19 -7.26 -12.96
CA TRP A 38 -8.27 -7.02 -14.41
C TRP A 38 -7.10 -6.24 -15.02
N THR A 39 -6.11 -5.84 -14.23
CA THR A 39 -4.79 -5.47 -14.73
C THR A 39 -3.91 -6.73 -14.89
N ARG A 40 -2.65 -6.59 -15.11
CA ARG A 40 -1.75 -7.75 -15.26
C ARG A 40 -1.47 -8.40 -13.91
N ASP A 41 -1.48 -9.74 -13.89
CA ASP A 41 -1.31 -10.53 -12.66
C ASP A 41 -0.02 -10.17 -11.90
N PRO A 42 -0.13 -9.74 -10.64
CA PRO A 42 1.02 -9.28 -9.87
C PRO A 42 2.00 -10.40 -9.51
N TYR A 43 1.54 -11.62 -9.31
CA TYR A 43 2.43 -12.76 -8.97
C TYR A 43 3.36 -13.09 -10.12
N VAL A 44 2.83 -13.12 -11.35
CA VAL A 44 3.61 -13.36 -12.57
C VAL A 44 4.63 -12.25 -12.78
N ARG A 45 4.23 -10.98 -12.61
CA ARG A 45 5.11 -9.82 -12.78
C ARG A 45 6.20 -9.74 -11.74
N VAL A 46 5.86 -9.94 -10.47
CA VAL A 46 6.85 -9.92 -9.37
C VAL A 46 7.85 -11.06 -9.56
N ALA A 47 7.41 -12.27 -10.01
CA ALA A 47 8.31 -13.35 -10.36
C ALA A 47 9.29 -12.96 -11.47
N ALA A 48 8.80 -12.34 -12.55
CA ALA A 48 9.66 -11.85 -13.63
C ALA A 48 10.65 -10.79 -13.14
N ALA A 49 10.21 -9.87 -12.26
CA ALA A 49 11.03 -8.81 -11.68
C ALA A 49 12.19 -9.35 -10.82
N THR A 50 12.06 -10.52 -10.20
CA THR A 50 13.17 -11.14 -9.44
C THR A 50 14.39 -11.41 -10.31
N ARG A 51 14.17 -11.65 -11.61
CA ARG A 51 15.23 -11.93 -12.59
C ARG A 51 15.83 -10.67 -13.22
N SER A 52 15.09 -9.55 -13.17
CA SER A 52 15.52 -8.26 -13.74
C SER A 52 16.14 -7.31 -12.72
N SER A 53 16.20 -7.71 -11.45
CA SER A 53 16.72 -6.90 -10.34
C SER A 53 17.50 -7.77 -9.35
N SER A 54 18.37 -7.16 -8.55
CA SER A 54 19.25 -7.88 -7.62
C SER A 54 19.20 -7.39 -6.18
N ARG A 55 18.75 -6.15 -5.94
CA ARG A 55 18.79 -5.50 -4.63
C ARG A 55 17.45 -4.92 -4.18
N ILE A 56 16.69 -4.37 -5.12
CA ILE A 56 15.43 -3.69 -4.80
C ILE A 56 14.43 -4.67 -4.19
N GLY A 57 13.72 -4.23 -3.16
CA GLY A 57 12.60 -4.98 -2.60
C GLY A 57 11.47 -5.12 -3.62
N LEU A 58 10.76 -6.24 -3.59
CA LEU A 58 9.66 -6.56 -4.48
C LEU A 58 8.44 -7.03 -3.67
N GLY A 59 7.25 -6.93 -4.24
CA GLY A 59 6.08 -7.50 -3.59
C GLY A 59 4.75 -6.90 -4.02
N PHE A 60 3.74 -7.16 -3.23
CA PHE A 60 2.36 -6.80 -3.51
C PHE A 60 1.90 -5.67 -2.59
N CYS A 61 1.18 -4.68 -3.17
CA CYS A 61 0.68 -3.53 -2.41
C CYS A 61 -0.61 -2.98 -3.04
N VAL A 62 -1.77 -3.51 -2.65
CA VAL A 62 -2.07 -4.55 -1.69
C VAL A 62 -2.67 -5.77 -2.40
N THR A 63 -2.55 -6.95 -1.80
CA THR A 63 -3.33 -8.14 -2.19
C THR A 63 -4.38 -8.44 -1.12
N ASP A 64 -5.27 -9.41 -1.38
CA ASP A 64 -6.34 -9.79 -0.46
C ASP A 64 -6.41 -11.31 -0.24
N PRO A 65 -7.09 -11.78 0.83
CA PRO A 65 -7.20 -13.21 1.13
C PRO A 65 -8.42 -13.89 0.47
N TYR A 66 -9.16 -13.20 -0.40
CA TYR A 66 -10.45 -13.67 -0.93
C TYR A 66 -10.37 -14.12 -2.37
N THR A 67 -9.71 -13.35 -3.24
CA THR A 67 -9.63 -13.62 -4.68
C THR A 67 -8.68 -14.77 -5.01
N ARG A 68 -7.71 -15.01 -4.13
CA ARG A 68 -6.78 -16.14 -4.21
C ARG A 68 -6.76 -16.83 -2.85
N HIS A 69 -7.02 -18.15 -2.82
CA HIS A 69 -6.98 -18.87 -1.55
C HIS A 69 -5.64 -18.69 -0.84
N PRO A 70 -5.59 -18.34 0.45
CA PRO A 70 -4.35 -18.03 1.16
C PRO A 70 -3.29 -19.12 1.13
N ALA A 71 -3.68 -20.39 1.01
CA ALA A 71 -2.72 -21.49 0.82
C ALA A 71 -1.97 -21.39 -0.52
N LEU A 72 -2.65 -20.96 -1.61
CA LEU A 72 -2.01 -20.75 -2.91
C LEU A 72 -1.14 -19.48 -2.88
N SER A 73 -1.56 -18.47 -2.15
CA SER A 73 -0.74 -17.28 -1.93
C SER A 73 0.51 -17.61 -1.10
N ALA A 74 0.38 -18.47 -0.07
CA ALA A 74 1.52 -18.94 0.71
C ALA A 74 2.54 -19.69 -0.14
N GLN A 75 2.08 -20.62 -0.99
CA GLN A 75 2.91 -21.35 -1.93
C GLN A 75 3.66 -20.39 -2.89
N ALA A 76 2.92 -19.52 -3.57
CA ALA A 76 3.51 -18.60 -4.53
C ALA A 76 4.53 -17.66 -3.89
N CYS A 77 4.22 -17.14 -2.69
CA CYS A 77 5.09 -16.20 -1.98
C CYS A 77 6.36 -16.85 -1.43
N ALA A 78 6.28 -18.11 -0.97
CA ALA A 78 7.46 -18.87 -0.58
C ALA A 78 8.38 -19.13 -1.79
N THR A 79 7.79 -19.52 -2.94
CA THR A 79 8.54 -19.68 -4.20
C THR A 79 9.20 -18.38 -4.65
N LEU A 80 8.50 -17.24 -4.52
CA LEU A 80 9.08 -15.94 -4.82
C LEU A 80 10.25 -15.58 -3.88
N ALA A 81 10.13 -15.96 -2.60
CA ALA A 81 11.19 -15.74 -1.62
C ALA A 81 12.46 -16.55 -1.92
N GLU A 82 12.34 -17.73 -2.52
CA GLU A 82 13.49 -18.50 -3.03
C GLU A 82 14.17 -17.80 -4.21
N LEU A 83 13.38 -17.18 -5.12
CA LEU A 83 13.92 -16.43 -6.26
C LEU A 83 14.58 -15.10 -5.85
N ALA A 84 14.14 -14.51 -4.75
CA ALA A 84 14.60 -13.22 -4.26
C ALA A 84 14.67 -13.20 -2.71
N PRO A 85 15.63 -13.94 -2.09
CA PRO A 85 15.72 -14.08 -0.66
C PRO A 85 15.79 -12.73 0.06
N GLY A 86 14.92 -12.56 1.05
CA GLY A 86 14.82 -11.35 1.88
C GLY A 86 14.27 -10.10 1.17
N ARG A 87 14.01 -10.15 -0.14
CA ARG A 87 13.52 -8.99 -0.91
C ARG A 87 11.99 -8.98 -1.10
N VAL A 88 11.30 -10.09 -0.83
CA VAL A 88 9.86 -10.20 -1.06
C VAL A 88 9.07 -9.76 0.16
N ARG A 89 8.06 -8.93 -0.07
CA ARG A 89 7.14 -8.42 0.93
C ARG A 89 5.70 -8.52 0.45
N ILE A 90 4.80 -8.88 1.35
CA ILE A 90 3.37 -8.95 1.09
C ILE A 90 2.67 -7.89 1.92
N VAL A 91 1.85 -7.08 1.29
CA VAL A 91 0.95 -6.16 1.99
C VAL A 91 -0.48 -6.65 1.76
N MET A 92 -1.12 -7.12 2.83
CA MET A 92 -2.48 -7.66 2.82
C MET A 92 -3.48 -6.57 3.17
N GLY A 93 -4.53 -6.43 2.38
CA GLY A 93 -5.62 -5.50 2.60
C GLY A 93 -6.99 -6.16 2.51
N ALA A 94 -8.05 -5.35 2.56
CA ALA A 94 -9.43 -5.83 2.47
C ALA A 94 -9.85 -6.24 1.04
N GLY A 95 -9.05 -5.91 0.03
CA GLY A 95 -9.39 -6.12 -1.37
C GLY A 95 -10.41 -5.11 -1.91
N SER A 96 -10.62 -5.15 -3.21
CA SER A 96 -11.53 -4.28 -3.97
C SER A 96 -12.08 -5.01 -5.21
N HIS A 97 -12.99 -4.37 -5.95
CA HIS A 97 -13.50 -4.85 -7.25
C HIS A 97 -14.17 -6.23 -7.21
N PHE A 98 -14.91 -6.52 -6.13
CA PHE A 98 -15.64 -7.79 -5.99
C PHE A 98 -16.96 -7.81 -6.78
N GLU A 99 -17.43 -6.67 -7.25
CA GLU A 99 -18.66 -6.54 -8.05
C GLU A 99 -18.65 -7.37 -9.33
N THR A 100 -17.46 -7.60 -9.89
CA THR A 100 -17.27 -8.45 -11.07
C THR A 100 -17.02 -9.94 -10.74
N LEU A 101 -16.95 -10.28 -9.46
CA LEU A 101 -16.75 -11.63 -8.94
C LEU A 101 -17.86 -11.95 -7.91
N PRO A 102 -19.10 -12.14 -8.33
CA PRO A 102 -20.26 -12.17 -7.43
C PRO A 102 -20.23 -13.30 -6.39
N THR A 103 -19.37 -14.29 -6.56
CA THR A 103 -19.17 -15.37 -5.58
C THR A 103 -18.13 -15.02 -4.51
N ILE A 104 -17.45 -13.89 -4.66
CA ILE A 104 -16.39 -13.42 -3.75
C ILE A 104 -16.90 -12.18 -3.03
N SER A 105 -16.77 -12.16 -1.71
CA SER A 105 -17.12 -11.00 -0.88
C SER A 105 -16.21 -10.91 0.34
N ASN A 106 -16.16 -9.74 0.94
CA ASN A 106 -15.37 -9.47 2.14
C ASN A 106 -16.22 -8.95 3.31
N PRO A 107 -17.30 -9.63 3.71
CA PRO A 107 -18.26 -9.10 4.69
C PRO A 107 -17.65 -8.81 6.06
N LYS A 108 -16.53 -9.47 6.40
CA LYS A 108 -15.79 -9.31 7.67
C LYS A 108 -14.28 -9.21 7.41
N PRO A 109 -13.80 -8.11 6.82
CA PRO A 109 -12.41 -8.02 6.35
C PRO A 109 -11.36 -8.20 7.43
N VAL A 110 -11.61 -7.79 8.67
CA VAL A 110 -10.70 -8.03 9.80
C VAL A 110 -10.44 -9.52 10.00
N LYS A 111 -11.51 -10.31 9.95
CA LYS A 111 -11.44 -11.76 10.18
C LYS A 111 -10.80 -12.48 9.01
N GLY A 112 -11.21 -12.16 7.79
CA GLY A 112 -10.64 -12.76 6.58
C GLY A 112 -9.13 -12.50 6.44
N ILE A 113 -8.68 -11.26 6.70
CA ILE A 113 -7.25 -10.92 6.70
C ILE A 113 -6.50 -11.72 7.78
N ARG A 114 -7.05 -11.79 9.00
CA ARG A 114 -6.45 -12.58 10.09
C ARG A 114 -6.29 -14.04 9.70
N GLU A 115 -7.37 -14.68 9.29
CA GLU A 115 -7.39 -16.10 8.93
C GLU A 115 -6.44 -16.40 7.76
N GLY A 116 -6.40 -15.51 6.76
CA GLY A 116 -5.48 -15.64 5.63
C GLY A 116 -4.02 -15.60 6.06
N ILE A 117 -3.63 -14.61 6.88
CA ILE A 117 -2.26 -14.46 7.38
C ILE A 117 -1.87 -15.63 8.28
N GLU A 118 -2.76 -16.06 9.17
CA GLU A 118 -2.50 -17.19 10.08
C GLU A 118 -2.29 -18.49 9.30
N LEU A 119 -3.11 -18.78 8.29
CA LEU A 119 -2.90 -19.97 7.45
C LEU A 119 -1.57 -19.88 6.68
N MET A 120 -1.26 -18.74 6.07
CA MET A 120 -0.01 -18.56 5.34
C MET A 120 1.22 -18.81 6.24
N ARG A 121 1.25 -18.21 7.43
CA ARG A 121 2.34 -18.38 8.39
C ARG A 121 2.50 -19.83 8.84
N ARG A 122 1.39 -20.51 9.12
CA ARG A 122 1.43 -21.95 9.49
C ARG A 122 1.94 -22.84 8.37
N LEU A 123 1.59 -22.54 7.11
CA LEU A 123 2.14 -23.30 5.97
C LEU A 123 3.64 -23.07 5.78
N TRP A 124 4.15 -21.91 6.12
CA TRP A 124 5.59 -21.61 6.03
C TRP A 124 6.43 -22.26 7.13
N THR A 125 5.83 -22.87 8.16
CA THR A 125 6.58 -23.70 9.12
C THR A 125 6.99 -25.07 8.55
N GLY A 126 6.49 -25.44 7.36
CA GLY A 126 6.70 -26.77 6.77
C GLY A 126 5.80 -27.87 7.35
N GLU A 127 5.01 -27.57 8.37
CA GLU A 127 4.13 -28.54 9.02
C GLU A 127 2.84 -28.81 8.20
N ARG A 128 2.25 -29.99 8.46
CA ARG A 128 0.91 -30.30 7.94
C ARG A 128 -0.15 -29.55 8.72
N VAL A 129 -0.92 -28.72 7.99
CA VAL A 129 -1.89 -27.80 8.57
C VAL A 129 -3.31 -28.25 8.27
N THR A 130 -4.17 -28.17 9.27
CA THR A 130 -5.62 -28.06 9.12
C THR A 130 -6.04 -26.73 9.71
N TYR A 131 -6.82 -25.95 8.94
CA TYR A 131 -7.34 -24.65 9.35
C TYR A 131 -8.84 -24.60 9.06
N ASP A 132 -9.65 -24.45 10.10
CA ASP A 132 -11.13 -24.41 10.01
C ASP A 132 -11.63 -23.02 10.47
N GLY A 133 -11.33 -22.01 9.66
CA GLY A 133 -11.82 -20.65 9.86
C GLY A 133 -13.25 -20.45 9.35
N GLU A 134 -13.77 -19.27 9.49
CA GLU A 134 -15.06 -18.87 8.89
C GLU A 134 -14.93 -18.66 7.39
N PHE A 135 -13.87 -17.98 6.94
CA PHE A 135 -13.61 -17.65 5.53
C PHE A 135 -12.56 -18.55 4.89
N VAL A 136 -11.58 -18.98 5.67
CA VAL A 136 -10.46 -19.76 5.18
C VAL A 136 -10.57 -21.17 5.72
N LYS A 137 -10.68 -22.15 4.81
CA LYS A 137 -10.71 -23.58 5.16
C LYS A 137 -9.61 -24.31 4.42
N PHE A 138 -8.83 -25.11 5.17
CA PHE A 138 -7.74 -25.89 4.60
C PHE A 138 -7.59 -27.18 5.39
N LYS A 139 -7.55 -28.33 4.70
CA LYS A 139 -7.59 -29.63 5.37
C LYS A 139 -6.33 -30.44 5.09
N ALA A 140 -5.58 -30.74 6.14
CA ALA A 140 -4.48 -31.71 6.18
C ALA A 140 -3.44 -31.54 5.06
N GLY A 141 -3.16 -30.29 4.65
CA GLY A 141 -2.18 -29.96 3.60
C GLY A 141 -0.88 -29.41 4.17
N LYS A 142 0.16 -29.38 3.35
CA LYS A 142 1.44 -28.70 3.61
C LYS A 142 2.02 -28.20 2.30
N LEU A 143 3.06 -27.40 2.35
CA LEU A 143 3.95 -27.18 1.20
C LEU A 143 4.81 -28.44 1.02
N ASP A 144 4.93 -28.93 -0.21
CA ASP A 144 5.77 -30.10 -0.52
C ASP A 144 7.22 -29.70 -0.83
N PHE A 145 7.62 -28.55 -0.33
CA PHE A 145 9.00 -28.05 -0.30
C PHE A 145 9.21 -27.29 1.01
N ASP A 146 10.45 -27.14 1.42
CA ASP A 146 10.82 -26.44 2.64
C ASP A 146 11.11 -24.96 2.31
N PRO A 147 10.30 -24.00 2.80
CA PRO A 147 10.54 -22.57 2.54
C PRO A 147 11.87 -22.12 3.16
N GLN A 148 12.86 -21.83 2.32
CA GLN A 148 14.19 -21.35 2.75
C GLN A 148 14.17 -19.91 3.23
N ALA A 149 13.15 -19.15 2.85
CA ALA A 149 12.89 -17.80 3.29
C ALA A 149 11.39 -17.53 3.25
N VAL A 150 10.91 -16.71 4.17
CA VAL A 150 9.52 -16.29 4.21
C VAL A 150 9.40 -14.80 3.99
N PRO A 151 8.40 -14.34 3.20
CA PRO A 151 8.18 -12.92 3.00
C PRO A 151 7.71 -12.23 4.27
N ARG A 152 8.07 -10.95 4.43
CA ARG A 152 7.49 -10.12 5.49
C ARG A 152 6.02 -9.82 5.17
N MET A 153 5.16 -9.93 6.21
CA MET A 153 3.73 -9.73 6.11
C MET A 153 3.29 -8.41 6.72
N TYR A 154 2.83 -7.48 5.88
CA TYR A 154 2.30 -6.19 6.29
C TYR A 154 0.78 -6.16 6.13
N ILE A 155 0.12 -5.28 6.88
CA ILE A 155 -1.32 -5.07 6.77
C ILE A 155 -1.57 -3.62 6.38
N ALA A 156 -2.42 -3.42 5.35
CA ALA A 156 -2.75 -2.09 4.86
C ALA A 156 -4.19 -1.70 5.17
N SER A 157 -4.39 -0.49 5.68
CA SER A 157 -5.73 0.07 5.86
C SER A 157 -5.74 1.56 6.23
N ARG A 158 -6.96 2.13 6.20
CA ARG A 158 -7.39 3.35 6.92
C ARG A 158 -8.43 3.04 8.00
N SER A 159 -9.02 1.83 7.93
CA SER A 159 -10.06 1.42 8.88
C SER A 159 -9.50 1.18 10.29
N PRO A 160 -10.15 1.71 11.34
CA PRO A 160 -9.74 1.54 12.73
C PRO A 160 -9.45 0.09 13.13
N LEU A 161 -10.32 -0.82 12.72
CA LEU A 161 -10.23 -2.23 13.12
C LEU A 161 -9.10 -2.97 12.42
N ILE A 162 -8.86 -2.68 11.13
CA ILE A 162 -7.78 -3.32 10.38
C ILE A 162 -6.42 -2.69 10.77
N LEU A 163 -6.37 -1.39 11.08
CA LEU A 163 -5.17 -0.78 11.66
C LEU A 163 -4.80 -1.42 13.00
N ALA A 164 -5.78 -1.68 13.86
CA ALA A 164 -5.55 -2.40 15.10
C ALA A 164 -5.08 -3.85 14.85
N LEU A 165 -5.65 -4.56 13.88
CA LEU A 165 -5.17 -5.88 13.46
C LEU A 165 -3.71 -5.81 12.98
N GLY A 166 -3.34 -4.77 12.25
CA GLY A 166 -1.97 -4.53 11.81
C GLY A 166 -0.98 -4.44 12.98
N GLY A 167 -1.33 -3.71 14.04
CA GLY A 167 -0.54 -3.65 15.26
C GLY A 167 -0.47 -5.00 15.98
N GLU A 168 -1.55 -5.78 15.94
CA GLU A 168 -1.65 -7.05 16.64
C GLU A 168 -0.80 -8.15 16.00
N ILE A 169 -0.86 -8.31 14.67
CA ILE A 169 -0.23 -9.44 13.98
C ILE A 169 0.69 -9.07 12.80
N GLY A 170 0.72 -7.81 12.35
CA GLY A 170 1.56 -7.38 11.23
C GLY A 170 3.04 -7.26 11.62
N GLU A 171 3.94 -7.48 10.68
CA GLU A 171 5.37 -7.08 10.79
C GLU A 171 5.56 -5.63 10.33
N GLY A 172 4.55 -5.09 9.68
CA GLY A 172 4.43 -3.69 9.37
C GLY A 172 2.98 -3.30 9.12
N VAL A 173 2.71 -2.01 9.19
CA VAL A 173 1.41 -1.43 8.89
C VAL A 173 1.58 -0.37 7.82
N LEU A 174 0.86 -0.54 6.71
CA LEU A 174 0.79 0.44 5.64
C LEU A 174 -0.47 1.29 5.80
N ILE A 175 -0.28 2.54 6.16
CA ILE A 175 -1.36 3.53 6.26
C ILE A 175 -1.68 4.04 4.87
N GLY A 176 -2.89 3.78 4.39
CA GLY A 176 -3.31 4.19 3.04
C GLY A 176 -3.66 5.68 2.98
N SER A 177 -3.05 6.39 2.05
CA SER A 177 -3.43 7.75 1.63
C SER A 177 -3.59 8.79 2.75
N PHE A 178 -2.87 8.66 3.86
CA PHE A 178 -2.69 9.76 4.80
C PHE A 178 -1.28 10.32 4.63
N ALA A 179 -1.21 11.57 4.17
CA ALA A 179 0.03 12.28 3.84
C ALA A 179 0.33 13.46 4.78
N THR A 180 -0.31 13.49 5.95
CA THR A 180 -0.14 14.55 6.97
C THR A 180 -0.09 13.97 8.38
N ALA A 181 0.53 14.71 9.30
CA ALA A 181 0.64 14.30 10.70
C ALA A 181 -0.71 13.94 11.35
N PRO A 182 -1.81 14.71 11.19
CA PRO A 182 -3.10 14.34 11.78
C PRO A 182 -3.62 12.97 11.31
N GLY A 183 -3.47 12.65 10.02
CA GLY A 183 -3.87 11.35 9.46
C GLY A 183 -3.01 10.19 10.00
N ILE A 184 -1.70 10.40 10.10
CA ILE A 184 -0.78 9.40 10.66
C ILE A 184 -1.04 9.19 12.15
N GLU A 185 -1.24 10.25 12.94
CA GLU A 185 -1.50 10.13 14.39
C GLU A 185 -2.85 9.44 14.65
N TYR A 186 -3.88 9.71 13.84
CA TYR A 186 -5.12 8.94 13.88
C TYR A 186 -4.85 7.44 13.71
N ALA A 187 -4.12 7.07 12.66
CA ALA A 187 -3.81 5.67 12.39
C ALA A 187 -2.97 5.03 13.51
N LYS A 188 -1.96 5.75 14.03
CA LYS A 188 -1.14 5.30 15.17
C LYS A 188 -1.98 5.02 16.41
N GLY A 189 -2.98 5.84 16.71
CA GLY A 189 -3.88 5.61 17.83
C GLY A 189 -4.64 4.26 17.74
N HIS A 190 -4.99 3.82 16.53
CA HIS A 190 -5.61 2.52 16.32
C HIS A 190 -4.60 1.37 16.31
N ILE A 191 -3.45 1.55 15.69
CA ILE A 191 -2.36 0.58 15.69
C ILE A 191 -1.92 0.28 17.14
N GLN A 192 -1.80 1.31 17.97
CA GLN A 192 -1.44 1.17 19.38
C GLN A 192 -2.40 0.24 20.15
N LYS A 193 -3.70 0.30 19.86
CA LYS A 193 -4.68 -0.62 20.46
C LYS A 193 -4.37 -2.08 20.12
N GLY A 194 -3.93 -2.36 18.91
CA GLY A 194 -3.52 -3.70 18.47
C GLY A 194 -2.22 -4.15 19.14
N LEU A 195 -1.20 -3.28 19.15
CA LEU A 195 0.07 -3.53 19.85
C LEU A 195 -0.17 -3.89 21.33
N THR A 196 -1.00 -3.10 22.02
CA THR A 196 -1.33 -3.32 23.42
C THR A 196 -2.02 -4.68 23.66
N ARG A 197 -2.99 -5.05 22.79
CA ARG A 197 -3.67 -6.36 22.89
C ARG A 197 -2.71 -7.54 22.74
N ALA A 198 -1.75 -7.41 21.84
CA ALA A 198 -0.76 -8.44 21.55
C ALA A 198 0.49 -8.38 22.45
N LYS A 199 0.55 -7.44 23.39
CA LYS A 199 1.73 -7.15 24.23
C LYS A 199 2.99 -6.85 23.40
N ARG A 200 2.80 -6.15 22.29
CA ARG A 200 3.84 -5.70 21.35
C ARG A 200 4.11 -4.22 21.51
N THR A 201 5.21 -3.78 20.93
CA THR A 201 5.67 -2.38 20.93
C THR A 201 5.87 -1.85 19.51
N TRP A 202 6.14 -0.57 19.38
CA TRP A 202 6.48 0.04 18.09
C TRP A 202 7.79 -0.49 17.47
N ALA A 203 8.67 -1.09 18.28
CA ALA A 203 9.89 -1.73 17.79
C ALA A 203 9.61 -3.04 17.02
N ASP A 204 8.44 -3.63 17.21
CA ASP A 204 8.06 -4.91 16.60
C ASP A 204 7.41 -4.74 15.22
N ILE A 205 7.16 -3.49 14.78
CA ILE A 205 6.50 -3.21 13.51
C ILE A 205 7.21 -2.10 12.73
N GLN A 206 7.07 -2.16 11.41
CA GLN A 206 7.45 -1.06 10.53
C GLN A 206 6.22 -0.23 10.18
N LEU A 207 6.29 1.09 10.41
CA LEU A 207 5.23 2.02 10.02
C LEU A 207 5.49 2.57 8.62
N CYS A 208 4.57 2.29 7.71
CA CYS A 208 4.64 2.73 6.33
C CYS A 208 3.45 3.63 5.98
N SER A 209 3.66 4.56 5.05
CA SER A 209 2.62 5.38 4.46
C SER A 209 2.54 5.14 2.95
N TRP A 210 1.33 5.04 2.41
CA TRP A 210 1.09 5.00 0.97
C TRP A 210 0.56 6.34 0.50
N VAL A 211 1.25 6.97 -0.43
CA VAL A 211 0.91 8.31 -0.91
C VAL A 211 0.92 8.39 -2.44
N TYR A 212 0.03 9.19 -2.97
CA TYR A 212 0.02 9.57 -4.37
C TYR A 212 1.01 10.72 -4.57
N VAL A 213 1.84 10.67 -5.61
CA VAL A 213 2.88 11.68 -5.82
C VAL A 213 2.86 12.23 -7.24
N THR A 214 2.99 13.55 -7.33
CA THR A 214 3.26 14.30 -8.56
C THR A 214 4.19 15.46 -8.23
N ILE A 215 5.18 15.70 -9.09
CA ILE A 215 6.05 16.88 -8.98
C ILE A 215 5.49 17.99 -9.89
N LEU A 216 5.23 19.14 -9.31
CA LEU A 216 4.85 20.36 -10.01
C LEU A 216 6.09 21.24 -10.25
N ASP A 217 6.07 22.03 -11.32
CA ASP A 217 7.16 22.96 -11.62
C ASP A 217 7.04 24.25 -10.78
N ARG A 218 5.80 24.64 -10.44
CA ARG A 218 5.47 25.82 -9.62
C ARG A 218 4.39 25.51 -8.60
N GLU A 219 4.33 26.30 -7.54
CA GLU A 219 3.35 26.14 -6.44
C GLU A 219 1.91 26.42 -6.88
N ASP A 220 1.73 27.33 -7.85
CA ASP A 220 0.44 27.74 -8.42
C ASP A 220 0.02 26.89 -9.62
N GLU A 221 0.78 25.88 -9.99
CA GLU A 221 0.45 24.99 -11.08
C GLU A 221 -0.82 24.17 -10.78
N GLU A 222 -1.68 24.02 -11.78
CA GLU A 222 -2.90 23.24 -11.64
C GLU A 222 -2.58 21.76 -11.38
N ILE A 223 -3.30 21.17 -10.43
CA ILE A 223 -3.17 19.74 -10.14
C ILE A 223 -3.70 18.92 -11.33
N PRO A 224 -2.90 18.00 -11.88
CA PRO A 224 -3.31 17.15 -12.98
C PRO A 224 -4.56 16.33 -12.68
N GLU A 225 -5.45 16.19 -13.66
CA GLU A 225 -6.75 15.51 -13.51
C GLU A 225 -6.61 14.02 -13.20
N ASN A 226 -5.55 13.36 -13.68
CA ASN A 226 -5.29 11.95 -13.39
C ASN A 226 -5.11 11.70 -11.89
N ILE A 227 -4.35 12.56 -11.19
CA ILE A 227 -4.18 12.40 -9.75
C ILE A 227 -5.44 12.81 -8.97
N LYS A 228 -6.17 13.84 -9.42
CA LYS A 228 -7.49 14.19 -8.83
C LYS A 228 -8.44 12.99 -8.89
N ARG A 229 -8.44 12.26 -10.02
CA ARG A 229 -9.23 11.04 -10.22
C ARG A 229 -8.80 9.93 -9.25
N GLY A 230 -7.50 9.63 -9.18
CA GLY A 230 -6.96 8.64 -8.24
C GLY A 230 -7.31 8.96 -6.78
N MET A 231 -7.18 10.23 -6.39
CA MET A 231 -7.52 10.68 -5.05
C MET A 231 -9.00 10.55 -4.72
N SER A 232 -9.89 10.85 -5.68
CA SER A 232 -11.34 10.68 -5.49
C SER A 232 -11.71 9.22 -5.25
N HIS A 233 -11.11 8.29 -6.00
CA HIS A 233 -11.29 6.85 -5.76
C HIS A 233 -10.77 6.43 -4.38
N ALA A 234 -9.60 6.91 -3.99
CA ALA A 234 -9.04 6.63 -2.67
C ALA A 234 -9.90 7.18 -1.53
N PHE A 235 -10.46 8.37 -1.69
CA PHE A 235 -11.40 8.95 -0.73
C PHE A 235 -12.66 8.09 -0.63
N TRP A 236 -13.27 7.78 -1.77
CA TRP A 236 -14.52 7.03 -1.84
C TRP A 236 -14.41 5.62 -1.25
N SER A 237 -13.33 4.91 -1.55
CA SER A 237 -13.09 3.54 -1.05
C SER A 237 -13.03 3.47 0.49
N SER A 238 -12.84 4.61 1.17
CA SER A 238 -12.82 4.72 2.63
C SER A 238 -13.75 5.83 3.13
N ARG A 239 -14.80 6.15 2.37
CA ARG A 239 -15.71 7.28 2.61
C ARG A 239 -16.11 7.43 4.08
N LYS A 240 -16.48 6.34 4.76
CA LYS A 240 -16.86 6.39 6.18
C LYS A 240 -15.74 6.98 7.04
N THR A 241 -14.56 6.41 6.96
CA THR A 241 -13.39 6.90 7.72
C THR A 241 -13.01 8.31 7.32
N MET A 242 -13.05 8.63 6.03
CA MET A 242 -12.71 9.96 5.53
C MET A 242 -13.70 11.02 5.98
N THR A 243 -15.01 10.71 6.01
CA THR A 243 -16.04 11.61 6.54
C THR A 243 -15.85 11.89 8.03
N GLU A 244 -15.48 10.88 8.82
CA GLU A 244 -15.18 11.05 10.25
C GLU A 244 -13.91 11.88 10.50
N MET A 245 -13.00 11.90 9.54
CA MET A 245 -11.69 12.55 9.65
C MET A 245 -11.63 13.93 8.98
N VAL A 246 -12.62 14.28 8.17
CA VAL A 246 -12.56 15.44 7.27
C VAL A 246 -12.16 16.73 7.98
N ASP A 247 -12.70 17.01 9.16
CA ASP A 247 -12.39 18.21 9.95
C ASP A 247 -11.00 18.20 10.60
N LYS A 248 -10.43 17.01 10.80
CA LYS A 248 -9.08 16.85 11.33
C LYS A 248 -8.03 16.93 10.24
N LEU A 249 -8.42 16.58 9.01
CA LEU A 249 -7.52 16.56 7.86
C LEU A 249 -7.38 17.94 7.23
N SER A 250 -8.44 18.75 7.26
CA SER A 250 -8.42 20.07 6.65
C SER A 250 -9.39 21.05 7.30
N GLY A 251 -9.03 22.34 7.28
CA GLY A 251 -9.87 23.45 7.73
C GLY A 251 -10.72 24.08 6.61
N ASP A 252 -10.54 23.69 5.34
CA ASP A 252 -11.22 24.28 4.17
C ASP A 252 -12.46 23.51 3.71
N VAL A 253 -13.03 22.68 4.59
CA VAL A 253 -14.19 21.86 4.30
C VAL A 253 -15.45 22.71 4.17
N THR A 254 -15.97 22.80 2.93
CA THR A 254 -17.15 23.62 2.64
C THR A 254 -18.47 22.98 3.09
N PRO A 255 -19.52 23.77 3.37
CA PRO A 255 -20.85 23.24 3.67
C PRO A 255 -21.42 22.37 2.54
N GLU A 256 -21.14 22.73 1.28
CA GLU A 256 -21.55 21.94 0.09
C GLU A 256 -20.89 20.56 0.08
N PHE A 257 -19.58 20.48 0.36
CA PHE A 257 -18.87 19.20 0.46
C PHE A 257 -19.39 18.34 1.60
N ARG A 258 -19.68 18.91 2.77
CA ARG A 258 -20.33 18.18 3.90
C ARG A 258 -21.66 17.62 3.50
N LYS A 259 -22.51 18.41 2.86
CA LYS A 259 -23.81 17.99 2.35
C LYS A 259 -23.65 16.81 1.39
N PHE A 260 -22.74 16.92 0.43
CA PHE A 260 -22.43 15.84 -0.50
C PHE A 260 -22.01 14.55 0.24
N LEU A 261 -21.16 14.60 1.24
CA LEU A 261 -20.72 13.43 2.00
C LEU A 261 -21.87 12.70 2.70
N HIS A 262 -22.90 13.43 3.12
CA HIS A 262 -24.07 12.85 3.79
C HIS A 262 -25.14 12.35 2.83
N GLU A 263 -25.37 13.05 1.72
CA GLU A 263 -26.50 12.81 0.82
C GLU A 263 -26.14 11.97 -0.42
N ALA A 264 -24.87 11.92 -0.83
CA ALA A 264 -24.46 11.16 -2.02
C ALA A 264 -24.75 9.65 -1.84
N PRO A 265 -25.22 8.97 -2.90
CA PRO A 265 -25.45 7.53 -2.89
C PRO A 265 -24.24 6.75 -2.37
N HIS A 266 -24.48 5.61 -1.73
CA HIS A 266 -23.38 4.75 -1.28
C HIS A 266 -22.72 4.00 -2.43
N GLU A 267 -23.46 3.80 -3.51
CA GLU A 267 -22.99 3.10 -4.70
C GLU A 267 -22.07 4.01 -5.52
N TRP A 268 -21.03 3.40 -6.07
CA TRP A 268 -20.13 4.06 -6.98
C TRP A 268 -20.85 4.34 -8.30
N SER A 269 -20.76 5.57 -8.81
CA SER A 269 -21.15 5.90 -10.17
C SER A 269 -20.21 6.98 -10.76
N PRO A 270 -20.12 7.08 -12.09
CA PRO A 270 -19.33 8.14 -12.73
C PRO A 270 -19.74 9.55 -12.31
N GLU A 271 -21.04 9.79 -12.09
CA GLU A 271 -21.61 11.09 -11.70
C GLU A 271 -21.19 11.44 -10.26
N VAL A 272 -21.35 10.51 -9.34
CA VAL A 272 -20.91 10.67 -7.93
C VAL A 272 -19.41 10.98 -7.87
N MET A 273 -18.62 10.30 -8.68
CA MET A 273 -17.17 10.53 -8.73
C MET A 273 -16.79 11.87 -9.39
N ALA A 274 -17.59 12.34 -10.36
CA ALA A 274 -17.40 13.67 -10.95
C ALA A 274 -17.70 14.78 -9.93
N ASP A 275 -18.82 14.66 -9.19
CA ASP A 275 -19.16 15.59 -8.12
C ASP A 275 -18.13 15.58 -6.99
N LEU A 276 -17.68 14.40 -6.57
CA LEU A 276 -16.62 14.30 -5.57
C LEU A 276 -15.35 15.04 -6.00
N ARG A 277 -14.90 14.86 -7.27
CA ARG A 277 -13.71 15.57 -7.78
C ARG A 277 -13.89 17.08 -7.79
N ARG A 278 -15.08 17.54 -8.17
CA ARG A 278 -15.43 18.98 -8.24
C ARG A 278 -15.46 19.61 -6.84
N LEU A 279 -15.98 18.88 -5.87
CA LEU A 279 -16.24 19.39 -4.52
C LEU A 279 -15.09 19.15 -3.53
N LEU A 280 -14.15 18.24 -3.85
CA LEU A 280 -13.07 17.84 -2.96
C LEU A 280 -12.21 19.05 -2.57
N PRO A 281 -12.21 19.47 -1.29
CA PRO A 281 -11.41 20.60 -0.83
C PRO A 281 -9.91 20.37 -1.08
N ARG A 282 -9.19 21.44 -1.38
CA ARG A 282 -7.75 21.39 -1.60
C ARG A 282 -6.99 20.79 -0.41
N GLY A 283 -7.33 21.20 0.81
CA GLY A 283 -6.67 20.67 1.99
C GLY A 283 -6.93 19.19 2.24
N ILE A 284 -8.11 18.67 1.87
CA ILE A 284 -8.37 17.21 1.90
C ILE A 284 -7.50 16.50 0.87
N PHE A 285 -7.43 17.04 -0.37
CA PHE A 285 -6.54 16.52 -1.40
C PHE A 285 -5.09 16.48 -0.90
N ASP A 286 -4.58 17.57 -0.35
CA ASP A 286 -3.22 17.70 0.17
C ASP A 286 -2.97 16.79 1.39
N SER A 287 -4.02 16.47 2.16
CA SER A 287 -3.90 15.55 3.30
C SER A 287 -3.75 14.08 2.88
N MET A 288 -4.10 13.76 1.64
CA MET A 288 -4.07 12.41 1.09
C MET A 288 -2.97 12.18 0.06
N SER A 289 -2.28 13.23 -0.39
CA SER A 289 -1.30 13.17 -1.46
C SER A 289 -0.04 13.98 -1.14
N VAL A 290 1.02 13.70 -1.89
CA VAL A 290 2.27 14.45 -1.83
C VAL A 290 2.49 15.09 -3.21
N VAL A 291 1.73 16.15 -3.46
CA VAL A 291 1.75 16.91 -4.72
C VAL A 291 2.28 18.31 -4.48
N GLY A 292 3.22 18.75 -5.29
CA GLY A 292 3.83 20.05 -5.21
C GLY A 292 5.21 20.13 -5.85
N THR A 293 5.87 21.28 -5.68
CA THR A 293 7.26 21.44 -6.10
C THR A 293 8.19 20.45 -5.37
N PRO A 294 9.39 20.17 -5.87
CA PRO A 294 10.34 19.29 -5.18
C PRO A 294 10.55 19.66 -3.71
N ALA A 295 10.65 20.97 -3.41
CA ALA A 295 10.81 21.46 -2.03
C ALA A 295 9.61 21.14 -1.15
N GLN A 296 8.39 21.30 -1.65
CA GLN A 296 7.15 20.97 -0.94
C GLN A 296 7.02 19.45 -0.70
N VAL A 297 7.35 18.62 -1.72
CA VAL A 297 7.37 17.17 -1.59
C VAL A 297 8.38 16.74 -0.52
N VAL A 298 9.60 17.26 -0.53
CA VAL A 298 10.62 17.00 0.49
C VAL A 298 10.12 17.40 1.89
N ALA A 299 9.54 18.58 2.04
CA ALA A 299 9.01 19.06 3.32
C ALA A 299 7.90 18.12 3.85
N ARG A 300 6.98 17.69 2.97
CA ARG A 300 5.90 16.76 3.33
C ARG A 300 6.45 15.40 3.78
N LEU A 301 7.39 14.83 3.07
CA LEU A 301 8.00 13.55 3.44
C LEU A 301 8.78 13.64 4.76
N LYS A 302 9.49 14.74 4.98
CA LYS A 302 10.14 14.99 6.28
C LYS A 302 9.13 15.10 7.43
N SER A 303 7.97 15.72 7.19
CA SER A 303 6.91 15.78 8.20
C SER A 303 6.32 14.40 8.54
N LEU A 304 6.19 13.50 7.55
CA LEU A 304 5.80 12.11 7.77
C LEU A 304 6.87 11.34 8.56
N ALA A 305 8.14 11.53 8.22
CA ALA A 305 9.24 10.92 8.98
C ALA A 305 9.26 11.39 10.45
N ALA A 306 9.00 12.67 10.70
CA ALA A 306 8.97 13.27 12.04
C ALA A 306 7.88 12.64 12.94
N VAL A 307 6.77 12.16 12.38
CA VAL A 307 5.72 11.45 13.12
C VAL A 307 5.90 9.92 13.14
N GLY A 308 7.08 9.44 12.73
CA GLY A 308 7.49 8.05 12.87
C GLY A 308 7.26 7.17 11.64
N VAL A 309 6.88 7.70 10.49
CA VAL A 309 6.82 6.93 9.24
C VAL A 309 8.24 6.57 8.82
N GLN A 310 8.51 5.26 8.72
CA GLN A 310 9.82 4.73 8.39
C GLN A 310 10.01 4.48 6.90
N GLU A 311 8.89 4.26 6.18
CA GLU A 311 8.88 4.07 4.74
C GLU A 311 7.65 4.73 4.11
N THR A 312 7.87 5.39 2.96
CA THR A 312 6.77 5.88 2.13
C THR A 312 6.79 5.09 0.81
N ILE A 313 5.65 4.48 0.49
CA ILE A 313 5.40 3.84 -0.81
C ILE A 313 4.66 4.86 -1.67
N MET A 314 5.32 5.33 -2.71
CA MET A 314 4.79 6.34 -3.61
C MET A 314 4.08 5.70 -4.78
N TRP A 315 2.90 6.21 -5.08
CA TRP A 315 2.20 5.91 -6.31
C TRP A 315 2.40 7.07 -7.27
N PRO A 316 3.22 6.91 -8.32
CA PRO A 316 3.57 8.00 -9.23
C PRO A 316 2.42 8.31 -10.19
N PHE A 317 2.01 9.58 -10.22
CA PHE A 317 1.08 10.14 -11.18
C PHE A 317 1.80 11.19 -12.03
N PRO A 318 2.32 10.84 -13.20
CA PRO A 318 3.01 11.79 -14.07
C PRO A 318 2.05 12.87 -14.59
N LYS A 319 2.60 14.05 -14.87
CA LYS A 319 1.86 15.13 -15.53
C LYS A 319 1.49 14.73 -16.98
N PRO A 320 0.50 15.39 -17.60
CA PRO A 320 0.22 15.20 -19.01
C PRO A 320 1.50 15.37 -19.87
N GLY A 321 1.79 14.40 -20.72
CA GLY A 321 2.99 14.39 -21.56
C GLY A 321 4.28 13.93 -20.86
N GLN A 322 4.24 13.62 -19.57
CA GLN A 322 5.32 13.01 -18.82
C GLN A 322 5.07 11.49 -18.65
N GLU A 323 6.12 10.70 -18.75
CA GLU A 323 6.06 9.26 -18.46
C GLU A 323 6.37 8.97 -16.98
N VAL A 324 5.98 7.79 -16.51
CA VAL A 324 6.27 7.38 -15.12
C VAL A 324 7.77 7.38 -14.87
N GLU A 325 8.57 6.95 -15.83
CA GLU A 325 10.04 6.91 -15.78
C GLU A 325 10.64 8.30 -15.55
N ASP A 326 10.10 9.32 -16.24
CA ASP A 326 10.55 10.70 -16.07
C ASP A 326 10.27 11.20 -14.65
N LEU A 327 9.09 10.88 -14.11
CA LEU A 327 8.73 11.21 -12.73
C LEU A 327 9.63 10.47 -11.72
N LEU A 328 9.95 9.19 -11.95
CA LEU A 328 10.89 8.44 -11.10
C LEU A 328 12.29 9.07 -11.12
N ILE A 329 12.77 9.47 -12.29
CA ILE A 329 14.07 10.15 -12.43
C ILE A 329 14.03 11.50 -11.69
N GLN A 330 12.97 12.28 -11.87
CA GLN A 330 12.79 13.57 -11.20
C GLN A 330 12.77 13.40 -9.67
N LEU A 331 12.00 12.44 -9.14
CA LEU A 331 11.96 12.12 -7.71
C LEU A 331 13.34 11.71 -7.18
N ALA A 332 14.06 10.88 -7.94
CA ALA A 332 15.39 10.41 -7.54
C ALA A 332 16.42 11.54 -7.44
N HIS A 333 16.37 12.50 -8.34
CA HIS A 333 17.34 13.59 -8.37
C HIS A 333 16.96 14.75 -7.42
N THR A 334 15.66 15.03 -7.23
CA THR A 334 15.24 16.24 -6.51
C THR A 334 14.66 15.95 -5.13
N VAL A 335 14.27 14.72 -4.81
CA VAL A 335 13.61 14.37 -3.54
C VAL A 335 14.43 13.38 -2.72
N LEU A 336 14.85 12.24 -3.31
CA LEU A 336 15.53 11.19 -2.56
C LEU A 336 16.79 11.68 -1.83
N PRO A 337 17.67 12.55 -2.39
CA PRO A 337 18.87 13.01 -1.68
C PRO A 337 18.58 13.72 -0.34
N HIS A 338 17.36 14.24 -0.18
CA HIS A 338 16.96 15.02 0.98
C HIS A 338 16.17 14.23 2.03
N VAL A 339 15.66 13.06 1.69
CA VAL A 339 14.75 12.27 2.56
C VAL A 339 15.16 10.82 2.72
N ALA A 340 15.79 10.22 1.70
CA ALA A 340 16.16 8.82 1.73
C ALA A 340 17.34 8.55 2.67
N GLU A 341 17.21 7.56 3.51
CA GLU A 341 18.35 6.95 4.17
C GLU A 341 19.17 6.24 3.09
N ARG A 342 20.49 6.49 3.06
CA ARG A 342 21.36 5.66 2.26
C ARG A 342 21.17 4.22 2.68
N PRO A 343 20.95 3.28 1.74
CA PRO A 343 20.73 1.90 2.10
C PRO A 343 21.94 1.42 2.94
N LYS A 344 21.73 1.28 4.24
CA LYS A 344 22.62 0.46 5.04
C LYS A 344 22.48 -0.94 4.46
N ARG A 345 23.58 -1.61 4.16
CA ARG A 345 23.62 -3.04 3.87
C ARG A 345 23.15 -3.78 5.14
N GLU A 346 21.85 -3.81 5.36
CA GLU A 346 21.27 -4.74 6.35
C GLU A 346 21.39 -6.11 5.70
N GLY A 347 22.34 -6.91 6.22
CA GLY A 347 22.39 -8.34 5.93
C GLY A 347 21.04 -8.93 6.32
N TYR A 348 20.28 -9.41 5.37
CA TYR A 348 19.10 -10.21 5.62
C TYR A 348 19.56 -11.43 6.40
N ARG A 349 19.04 -11.65 7.61
CA ARG A 349 19.27 -12.89 8.32
C ARG A 349 18.61 -14.00 7.49
N LEU A 350 19.43 -14.87 6.91
CA LEU A 350 19.02 -16.21 6.60
C LEU A 350 18.56 -16.82 7.93
N VAL A 351 17.42 -17.44 7.94
CA VAL A 351 17.00 -18.24 9.10
C VAL A 351 17.92 -19.45 9.08
N ASP A 352 18.83 -19.53 10.08
CA ASP A 352 19.63 -20.71 10.34
C ASP A 352 18.73 -21.87 10.82
#